data_488d1997253437cacfb063329521c053
#
_entry.id   488d1997253437cacfb063329521c053
#
_cell.length_a   1.000
_cell.length_b   1.000
_cell.length_c   1.000
_cell.angle_alpha   90.00
_cell.angle_beta   90.00
_cell.angle_gamma   90.00
#
_symmetry.space_group_name_H-M   'P 1'
#
loop_
_entity.id
_entity.type
_entity.pdbx_description
1 polymer ?
#
loop_
_entity_poly.entity_id
_entity_poly.type
_entity_poly.pdbx_seq_one_letter_code
_entity_poly.pdbx_strand_id
1 'polypeptide(L)'
;MPGRRKLRMSLVLALVFSQVLPLPSTFQAKEKPQVVNSLTKEQKIVHILNRTGFGPRPGDVERVRRMGLQNYLELQLHPSKIEDSAAESKLLGLKTLTMNSSELFEQYPPRIQRKNSNAGKTFGEERKERGDLPEEMERSKPMALNAPGRIIGELAQAKLLRAVYSERQLQEVMVDFWSNHFNVFAAKGANKWLITAYVRDVIRPHAMGKFKDLLAATAKSPAMLFYLDNWMSANPNASLDLSRLWKLRSMRNGVNPRRRLGSSGDPDGSDPKMENDPAASSKVKRKLGLNENYARELMELHTLGVDGGYTQQDIIEVARCLTGWTIFRPRQDGEFKFARMLHDDGEKTVLGHRIEAGGGIRDGERVLEILARHPSTAKFIASKLARRFVSDEPAATLVGRVADVFKKTDGDIKAMLQAIFASPEFNSLAVYRTKVKTPFELVASSIRALAGETEGGVPLLRAVAQMGEPLYLCQPPTGYSDIAEAWVSTGALVNRLNFGLALAGNRLPGTRVNLESLVAAGTQAPEDWVQRLAAVILQGDLSTQTREALKKRFQSPVEASHDDAANDSAMGPAKIAGLLLGSPEFQRQ
;
A
#
# COMPACT_ATOMS: atom_id res chain seq x y z
N MET A 1 -8.82 -39.38 16.21
CA MET A 1 -7.46 -39.12 15.69
C MET A 1 -7.57 -38.37 14.37
N PRO A 2 -7.37 -37.05 14.29
CA PRO A 2 -7.42 -36.23 13.08
C PRO A 2 -6.03 -35.69 12.72
N GLY A 3 -5.13 -36.53 12.24
CA GLY A 3 -3.74 -36.09 12.03
C GLY A 3 -3.12 -36.42 10.65
N ARG A 4 -3.77 -37.20 9.81
CA ARG A 4 -3.12 -37.73 8.58
C ARG A 4 -3.57 -37.09 7.25
N ARG A 5 -4.64 -36.30 7.22
CA ARG A 5 -5.19 -35.72 5.95
C ARG A 5 -4.48 -34.47 5.45
N LYS A 6 -3.83 -33.68 6.32
CA LYS A 6 -3.14 -32.44 5.90
C LYS A 6 -1.79 -32.67 5.20
N LEU A 7 -1.14 -33.81 5.42
CA LEU A 7 0.20 -34.09 4.90
C LEU A 7 0.23 -34.47 3.41
N ARG A 8 -0.83 -35.06 2.86
CA ARG A 8 -0.86 -35.51 1.45
C ARG A 8 -1.11 -34.38 0.45
N MET A 9 -1.85 -33.34 0.82
CA MET A 9 -2.11 -32.20 -0.08
C MET A 9 -0.86 -31.31 -0.23
N SER A 10 -0.05 -31.19 0.80
CA SER A 10 1.23 -30.44 0.78
C SER A 10 2.29 -31.09 -0.12
N LEU A 11 2.31 -32.42 -0.22
CA LEU A 11 3.34 -33.13 -0.99
C LEU A 11 3.14 -33.01 -2.51
N VAL A 12 1.90 -32.94 -2.99
CA VAL A 12 1.60 -32.80 -4.42
C VAL A 12 1.86 -31.37 -4.90
N LEU A 13 1.67 -30.37 -4.04
CA LEU A 13 1.99 -28.98 -4.36
C LEU A 13 3.51 -28.74 -4.41
N ALA A 14 4.28 -29.38 -3.52
CA ALA A 14 5.73 -29.28 -3.50
C ALA A 14 6.39 -29.84 -4.77
N LEU A 15 5.82 -30.89 -5.37
CA LEU A 15 6.37 -31.52 -6.58
C LEU A 15 6.15 -30.68 -7.85
N VAL A 16 5.10 -29.86 -7.93
CA VAL A 16 4.89 -28.97 -9.09
C VAL A 16 5.75 -27.72 -9.01
N PHE A 17 6.07 -27.26 -7.79
CA PHE A 17 6.87 -26.03 -7.60
C PHE A 17 8.37 -26.27 -7.36
N SER A 18 8.78 -27.47 -6.90
CA SER A 18 10.20 -27.74 -6.61
C SER A 18 11.09 -27.82 -7.86
N GLN A 19 10.51 -27.91 -9.07
CA GLN A 19 11.26 -27.93 -10.32
C GLN A 19 11.38 -26.57 -11.03
N VAL A 20 10.82 -25.48 -10.47
CA VAL A 20 10.75 -24.16 -11.15
C VAL A 20 11.78 -23.15 -10.65
N LEU A 21 12.55 -23.45 -9.63
CA LEU A 21 13.60 -22.53 -9.12
C LEU A 21 14.98 -23.17 -9.23
N PRO A 22 15.78 -22.87 -10.27
CA PRO A 22 17.22 -23.05 -10.16
C PRO A 22 17.76 -21.96 -9.22
N LEU A 23 18.43 -22.35 -8.14
CA LEU A 23 19.24 -21.48 -7.31
C LEU A 23 20.31 -20.81 -8.19
N PRO A 24 20.60 -19.53 -8.02
CA PRO A 24 21.62 -18.87 -8.81
C PRO A 24 23.00 -19.40 -8.39
N SER A 25 23.64 -20.17 -9.27
CA SER A 25 25.08 -20.40 -9.20
C SER A 25 25.79 -19.08 -9.55
N THR A 26 26.70 -18.67 -8.69
CA THR A 26 27.63 -17.56 -8.92
C THR A 26 28.47 -17.80 -10.18
N PHE A 27 28.04 -17.26 -11.30
CA PHE A 27 28.84 -17.13 -12.50
C PHE A 27 29.06 -15.65 -12.82
N GLN A 28 30.29 -15.21 -12.68
CA GLN A 28 30.77 -14.01 -13.36
C GLN A 28 30.70 -14.27 -14.88
N ALA A 29 29.61 -13.81 -15.52
CA ALA A 29 29.47 -13.87 -16.95
C ALA A 29 30.07 -12.60 -17.59
N LYS A 30 31.08 -12.77 -18.41
CA LYS A 30 31.50 -11.78 -19.41
C LYS A 30 30.27 -11.43 -20.26
N GLU A 31 29.93 -10.14 -20.31
CA GLU A 31 28.85 -9.61 -21.14
C GLU A 31 29.08 -9.96 -22.62
N LYS A 32 28.38 -10.95 -23.13
CA LYS A 32 28.13 -11.11 -24.56
C LYS A 32 26.98 -10.15 -24.92
N PRO A 33 27.03 -9.46 -26.08
CA PRO A 33 25.91 -8.66 -26.55
C PRO A 33 24.69 -9.59 -26.67
N GLN A 34 23.71 -9.44 -25.78
CA GLN A 34 22.45 -10.16 -25.85
C GLN A 34 21.71 -9.68 -27.09
N VAL A 35 21.44 -10.60 -28.01
CA VAL A 35 20.42 -10.40 -29.04
C VAL A 35 19.10 -10.19 -28.27
N VAL A 36 18.63 -8.95 -28.23
CA VAL A 36 17.38 -8.58 -27.58
C VAL A 36 16.26 -9.19 -28.43
N ASN A 37 15.80 -10.38 -28.08
CA ASN A 37 14.59 -10.96 -28.65
C ASN A 37 13.43 -10.05 -28.24
N SER A 38 12.95 -9.25 -29.18
CA SER A 38 11.83 -8.33 -28.93
C SER A 38 10.51 -9.10 -28.85
N LEU A 39 9.60 -8.63 -28.01
CA LEU A 39 8.25 -9.15 -27.91
C LEU A 39 7.51 -9.05 -29.25
N THR A 40 6.65 -10.04 -29.56
CA THR A 40 5.68 -9.94 -30.67
C THR A 40 4.67 -8.84 -30.40
N LYS A 41 3.91 -8.43 -31.42
CA LYS A 41 2.87 -7.38 -31.26
C LYS A 41 1.85 -7.77 -30.18
N GLU A 42 1.41 -9.02 -30.18
CA GLU A 42 0.45 -9.53 -29.18
C GLU A 42 1.04 -9.54 -27.76
N GLN A 43 2.26 -10.05 -27.63
CA GLN A 43 2.96 -10.05 -26.35
C GLN A 43 3.16 -8.64 -25.80
N LYS A 44 3.45 -7.65 -26.65
CA LYS A 44 3.57 -6.24 -26.23
C LYS A 44 2.26 -5.70 -25.67
N ILE A 45 1.12 -6.01 -26.29
CA ILE A 45 -0.19 -5.58 -25.77
C ILE A 45 -0.46 -6.21 -24.40
N VAL A 46 -0.28 -7.52 -24.28
CA VAL A 46 -0.48 -8.25 -23.02
C VAL A 46 0.47 -7.74 -21.93
N HIS A 47 1.76 -7.55 -22.28
CA HIS A 47 2.76 -7.01 -21.37
C HIS A 47 2.39 -5.64 -20.82
N ILE A 48 2.00 -4.73 -21.70
CA ILE A 48 1.58 -3.37 -21.30
C ILE A 48 0.35 -3.42 -20.42
N LEU A 49 -0.70 -4.18 -20.78
CA LEU A 49 -1.91 -4.29 -19.96
C LEU A 49 -1.62 -4.86 -18.56
N ASN A 50 -0.66 -5.76 -18.44
CA ASN A 50 -0.24 -6.29 -17.14
C ASN A 50 0.62 -5.31 -16.34
N ARG A 51 1.55 -4.58 -16.99
CA ARG A 51 2.50 -3.70 -16.30
C ARG A 51 1.93 -2.33 -15.97
N THR A 52 1.12 -1.77 -16.87
CA THR A 52 0.51 -0.44 -16.69
C THR A 52 -0.88 -0.48 -16.07
N GLY A 53 -1.36 -1.68 -15.70
CA GLY A 53 -2.65 -1.90 -15.05
C GLY A 53 -2.64 -3.15 -14.18
N PHE A 54 -3.82 -3.56 -13.78
CA PHE A 54 -4.05 -4.78 -12.99
C PHE A 54 -4.45 -5.97 -13.88
N GLY A 55 -3.86 -6.07 -15.07
CA GLY A 55 -4.13 -7.12 -16.04
C GLY A 55 -5.37 -6.88 -16.91
N PRO A 56 -5.44 -7.57 -18.08
CA PRO A 56 -6.54 -7.40 -19.03
C PRO A 56 -7.84 -8.01 -18.52
N ARG A 57 -8.96 -7.36 -18.87
CA ARG A 57 -10.29 -7.97 -18.89
C ARG A 57 -10.51 -8.66 -20.24
N PRO A 58 -11.51 -9.56 -20.34
CA PRO A 58 -11.96 -10.03 -21.65
C PRO A 58 -12.28 -8.87 -22.58
N GLY A 59 -11.70 -8.88 -23.78
CA GLY A 59 -11.87 -7.83 -24.79
C GLY A 59 -10.86 -6.67 -24.72
N ASP A 60 -10.09 -6.51 -23.62
CA ASP A 60 -9.12 -5.41 -23.50
C ASP A 60 -7.97 -5.54 -24.53
N VAL A 61 -7.50 -6.74 -24.82
CA VAL A 61 -6.44 -6.99 -25.81
C VAL A 61 -6.90 -6.54 -27.21
N GLU A 62 -8.13 -6.91 -27.59
CA GLU A 62 -8.74 -6.51 -28.88
C GLU A 62 -8.96 -5.00 -28.94
N ARG A 63 -9.37 -4.39 -27.84
CA ARG A 63 -9.55 -2.94 -27.71
C ARG A 63 -8.23 -2.21 -27.96
N VAL A 64 -7.16 -2.63 -27.29
CA VAL A 64 -5.83 -2.02 -27.46
C VAL A 64 -5.26 -2.28 -28.85
N ARG A 65 -5.49 -3.47 -29.43
CA ARG A 65 -5.10 -3.79 -30.81
C ARG A 65 -5.74 -2.84 -31.82
N ARG A 66 -7.05 -2.55 -31.67
CA ARG A 66 -7.78 -1.62 -32.55
C ARG A 66 -7.37 -0.15 -32.36
N MET A 67 -7.16 0.26 -31.11
CA MET A 67 -6.74 1.62 -30.77
C MET A 67 -5.29 1.90 -31.19
N GLY A 68 -4.45 0.88 -31.18
CA GLY A 68 -3.00 0.98 -31.28
C GLY A 68 -2.32 1.21 -29.93
N LEU A 69 -1.22 0.51 -29.74
CA LEU A 69 -0.50 0.48 -28.45
C LEU A 69 -0.02 1.86 -28.00
N GLN A 70 0.51 2.65 -28.94
CA GLN A 70 1.01 3.99 -28.64
C GLN A 70 -0.12 4.93 -28.18
N ASN A 71 -1.28 4.87 -28.85
CA ASN A 71 -2.45 5.67 -28.48
C ASN A 71 -3.00 5.26 -27.09
N TYR A 72 -2.97 3.96 -26.80
CA TYR A 72 -3.36 3.46 -25.46
C TYR A 72 -2.43 4.02 -24.38
N LEU A 73 -1.12 3.93 -24.55
CA LEU A 73 -0.15 4.46 -23.58
C LEU A 73 -0.29 5.97 -23.41
N GLU A 74 -0.45 6.72 -24.51
CA GLU A 74 -0.63 8.16 -24.45
C GLU A 74 -1.91 8.53 -23.67
N LEU A 75 -2.99 7.78 -23.89
CA LEU A 75 -4.25 7.96 -23.14
C LEU A 75 -4.04 7.68 -21.65
N GLN A 76 -3.36 6.58 -21.27
CA GLN A 76 -3.09 6.22 -19.88
C GLN A 76 -2.18 7.23 -19.16
N LEU A 77 -1.25 7.87 -19.88
CA LEU A 77 -0.42 8.95 -19.35
C LEU A 77 -1.20 10.25 -19.09
N HIS A 78 -2.43 10.38 -19.65
CA HIS A 78 -3.29 11.52 -19.47
C HIS A 78 -4.66 11.11 -18.89
N PRO A 79 -4.71 10.66 -17.62
CA PRO A 79 -5.91 10.09 -17.01
C PRO A 79 -7.11 11.04 -16.99
N SER A 80 -6.88 12.35 -17.03
CA SER A 80 -7.97 13.35 -17.12
C SER A 80 -8.76 13.27 -18.43
N LYS A 81 -8.22 12.65 -19.47
CA LYS A 81 -8.90 12.42 -20.75
C LYS A 81 -9.72 11.12 -20.78
N ILE A 82 -9.65 10.32 -19.72
CA ILE A 82 -10.34 9.03 -19.61
C ILE A 82 -11.57 9.21 -18.73
N GLU A 83 -12.74 8.84 -19.25
CA GLU A 83 -13.95 8.73 -18.46
C GLU A 83 -13.87 7.50 -17.53
N ASP A 84 -14.31 7.64 -16.27
CA ASP A 84 -14.15 6.62 -15.24
C ASP A 84 -15.45 6.37 -14.44
N SER A 85 -16.59 6.67 -15.06
CA SER A 85 -17.92 6.59 -14.44
C SER A 85 -18.24 5.23 -13.84
N ALA A 86 -17.75 4.13 -14.44
CA ALA A 86 -17.93 2.78 -13.92
C ALA A 86 -17.29 2.59 -12.53
N ALA A 87 -16.06 3.08 -12.34
CA ALA A 87 -15.41 3.03 -11.02
C ALA A 87 -16.06 4.01 -10.03
N GLU A 88 -16.38 5.23 -10.48
CA GLU A 88 -17.00 6.25 -9.65
C GLU A 88 -18.35 5.79 -9.09
N SER A 89 -19.19 5.14 -9.90
CA SER A 89 -20.48 4.60 -9.45
C SER A 89 -20.35 3.54 -8.36
N LYS A 90 -19.31 2.70 -8.41
CA LYS A 90 -19.02 1.69 -7.38
C LYS A 90 -18.59 2.30 -6.05
N LEU A 91 -18.11 3.54 -6.04
CA LEU A 91 -17.62 4.23 -4.85
C LEU A 91 -18.68 5.03 -4.10
N LEU A 92 -19.84 5.32 -4.71
CA LEU A 92 -20.89 6.18 -4.14
C LEU A 92 -21.37 5.74 -2.75
N GLY A 93 -21.32 4.43 -2.44
CA GLY A 93 -21.71 3.89 -1.13
C GLY A 93 -20.69 4.07 -0.01
N LEU A 94 -19.44 4.47 -0.34
CA LEU A 94 -18.33 4.55 0.60
C LEU A 94 -18.23 5.97 1.20
N LYS A 95 -19.05 6.22 2.22
CA LYS A 95 -19.28 7.57 2.77
C LYS A 95 -18.02 8.24 3.33
N THR A 96 -17.10 7.45 3.92
CA THR A 96 -15.88 8.02 4.53
C THR A 96 -14.90 8.61 3.52
N LEU A 97 -15.04 8.30 2.23
CA LEU A 97 -14.13 8.79 1.19
C LEU A 97 -14.29 10.29 0.90
N THR A 98 -15.48 10.83 1.10
CA THR A 98 -15.79 12.25 0.84
C THR A 98 -15.62 13.14 2.06
N MET A 99 -15.53 12.55 3.25
CA MET A 99 -15.40 13.27 4.51
C MET A 99 -13.99 13.86 4.69
N ASN A 100 -13.92 15.01 5.31
CA ASN A 100 -12.66 15.55 5.82
C ASN A 100 -12.29 14.92 7.17
N SER A 101 -11.08 15.21 7.66
CA SER A 101 -10.59 14.60 8.90
C SER A 101 -11.44 14.95 10.12
N SER A 102 -12.00 16.17 10.20
CA SER A 102 -12.86 16.61 11.29
C SER A 102 -14.17 15.82 11.33
N GLU A 103 -14.84 15.71 10.17
CA GLU A 103 -16.07 14.92 10.01
C GLU A 103 -15.85 13.44 10.38
N LEU A 104 -14.70 12.88 9.95
CA LEU A 104 -14.33 11.52 10.32
C LEU A 104 -14.14 11.35 11.84
N PHE A 105 -13.51 12.30 12.52
CA PHE A 105 -13.36 12.27 13.98
C PHE A 105 -14.70 12.38 14.71
N GLU A 106 -15.63 13.20 14.21
CA GLU A 106 -16.95 13.38 14.81
C GLU A 106 -17.84 12.15 14.61
N GLN A 107 -17.87 11.59 13.38
CA GLN A 107 -18.77 10.47 13.06
C GLN A 107 -18.21 9.11 13.51
N TYR A 108 -16.88 8.97 13.58
CA TYR A 108 -16.19 7.73 13.97
C TYR A 108 -15.23 7.99 15.14
N PRO A 109 -15.74 8.40 16.33
CA PRO A 109 -14.92 8.79 17.45
C PRO A 109 -14.05 7.63 17.96
N PRO A 110 -12.91 7.94 18.62
CA PRO A 110 -12.09 6.93 19.28
C PRO A 110 -12.91 6.14 20.30
N ARG A 111 -12.80 4.82 20.30
CA ARG A 111 -13.38 3.99 21.35
C ARG A 111 -12.70 4.32 22.67
N ILE A 112 -13.43 4.91 23.61
CA ILE A 112 -12.97 5.06 25.00
C ILE A 112 -12.99 3.65 25.60
N GLN A 113 -11.82 3.03 25.73
CA GLN A 113 -11.71 1.85 26.59
C GLN A 113 -12.01 2.32 28.01
N ARG A 114 -13.23 2.05 28.50
CA ARG A 114 -13.50 2.11 29.95
C ARG A 114 -12.58 1.04 30.56
N LYS A 115 -11.49 1.48 31.21
CA LYS A 115 -10.77 0.64 32.15
C LYS A 115 -11.81 0.20 33.17
N ASN A 116 -12.20 -1.07 33.14
CA ASN A 116 -12.90 -1.68 34.24
C ASN A 116 -12.00 -1.56 35.46
N SER A 117 -12.33 -0.65 36.36
CA SER A 117 -11.65 -0.43 37.63
C SER A 117 -11.97 -1.52 38.68
N ASN A 118 -12.29 -2.74 38.24
CA ASN A 118 -12.50 -3.88 39.10
C ASN A 118 -11.73 -5.10 38.57
N ALA A 119 -10.45 -5.14 38.84
CA ALA A 119 -9.67 -6.40 38.92
C ALA A 119 -8.42 -6.13 39.74
N GLY A 120 -8.57 -6.10 41.08
CA GLY A 120 -7.49 -6.56 41.92
C GLY A 120 -7.37 -8.06 41.74
N LYS A 121 -6.25 -8.52 41.14
CA LYS A 121 -5.63 -9.83 41.35
C LYS A 121 -4.26 -9.89 40.67
N THR A 122 -3.26 -9.97 41.51
CA THR A 122 -1.97 -10.69 41.48
C THR A 122 -1.30 -11.02 40.14
N PHE A 123 -0.07 -10.58 40.11
CA PHE A 123 1.05 -10.96 39.24
C PHE A 123 1.24 -12.47 39.09
N GLY A 124 1.66 -12.89 37.89
CA GLY A 124 2.33 -14.15 37.62
C GLY A 124 2.35 -14.52 36.15
N GLU A 125 3.55 -14.58 35.63
CA GLU A 125 4.01 -15.37 34.49
C GLU A 125 4.10 -14.73 33.08
N GLU A 126 5.33 -14.73 32.66
CA GLU A 126 5.88 -14.42 31.34
C GLU A 126 5.14 -15.13 30.21
N ARG A 127 4.72 -14.37 29.21
CA ARG A 127 4.22 -14.91 27.94
C ARG A 127 5.20 -14.57 26.82
N LYS A 128 5.84 -15.61 26.33
CA LYS A 128 6.74 -15.62 25.17
C LYS A 128 6.09 -14.99 23.94
N GLU A 129 6.92 -14.22 23.24
CA GLU A 129 6.65 -13.67 21.93
C GLU A 129 6.16 -14.74 20.93
N ARG A 130 4.94 -14.61 20.48
CA ARG A 130 4.45 -15.14 19.22
C ARG A 130 3.88 -13.97 18.45
N GLY A 131 4.36 -13.80 17.20
CA GLY A 131 3.84 -12.81 16.29
C GLY A 131 2.41 -13.13 15.87
N ASP A 132 1.47 -12.60 16.63
CA ASP A 132 0.04 -12.72 16.35
C ASP A 132 -0.42 -11.48 15.58
N LEU A 133 -1.09 -11.72 14.45
CA LEU A 133 -1.92 -10.73 13.76
C LEU A 133 -2.86 -10.07 14.78
N PRO A 134 -3.17 -8.78 14.65
CA PRO A 134 -4.04 -8.09 15.61
C PRO A 134 -5.35 -8.87 15.80
N GLU A 135 -5.67 -9.26 17.03
CA GLU A 135 -6.91 -9.99 17.43
C GLU A 135 -8.22 -9.35 16.97
N GLU A 136 -8.17 -8.11 16.48
CA GLU A 136 -9.32 -7.39 15.92
C GLU A 136 -9.84 -8.00 14.60
N MET A 137 -9.04 -8.84 13.90
CA MET A 137 -9.46 -9.51 12.66
C MET A 137 -10.13 -10.88 12.87
N GLU A 138 -10.00 -11.48 14.06
CA GLU A 138 -10.46 -12.86 14.30
C GLU A 138 -11.93 -13.00 14.75
N ARG A 139 -12.58 -11.93 15.17
CA ARG A 139 -13.97 -12.00 15.63
C ARG A 139 -14.91 -11.34 14.63
N SER A 140 -15.60 -12.18 13.85
CA SER A 140 -16.70 -11.83 12.95
C SER A 140 -17.96 -11.34 13.71
N LYS A 141 -17.82 -10.28 14.54
CA LYS A 141 -18.95 -9.45 14.92
C LYS A 141 -19.13 -8.37 13.85
N PRO A 142 -20.36 -8.06 13.40
CA PRO A 142 -20.58 -6.94 12.51
C PRO A 142 -19.88 -5.71 13.09
N MET A 143 -18.98 -5.11 12.34
CA MET A 143 -18.25 -3.92 12.76
C MET A 143 -19.31 -2.85 13.05
N ALA A 144 -19.34 -2.32 14.29
CA ALA A 144 -20.32 -1.31 14.66
C ALA A 144 -20.31 -0.19 13.62
N LEU A 145 -21.48 0.25 13.16
CA LEU A 145 -21.65 1.22 12.06
C LEU A 145 -20.75 2.45 12.17
N ASN A 146 -20.37 2.84 13.39
CA ASN A 146 -19.50 4.00 13.68
C ASN A 146 -18.11 3.59 14.22
N ALA A 147 -17.60 2.41 13.88
CA ALA A 147 -16.27 2.01 14.32
C ALA A 147 -15.18 2.68 13.46
N PRO A 148 -14.11 3.26 14.06
CA PRO A 148 -13.01 3.89 13.29
C PRO A 148 -12.33 2.97 12.26
N GLY A 149 -12.39 1.65 12.43
CA GLY A 149 -11.91 0.66 11.47
C GLY A 149 -12.63 0.71 10.12
N ARG A 150 -13.87 1.24 10.08
CA ARG A 150 -14.62 1.43 8.85
C ARG A 150 -13.92 2.39 7.88
N ILE A 151 -13.24 3.42 8.39
CA ILE A 151 -12.51 4.39 7.57
C ILE A 151 -11.43 3.69 6.74
N ILE A 152 -10.61 2.86 7.40
CA ILE A 152 -9.55 2.08 6.72
C ILE A 152 -10.18 1.04 5.79
N GLY A 153 -11.27 0.40 6.23
CA GLY A 153 -12.00 -0.60 5.44
C GLY A 153 -12.56 -0.01 4.15
N GLU A 154 -13.27 1.13 4.20
CA GLU A 154 -13.81 1.78 3.00
C GLU A 154 -12.71 2.32 2.07
N LEU A 155 -11.60 2.82 2.63
CA LEU A 155 -10.44 3.24 1.84
C LEU A 155 -9.80 2.05 1.10
N ALA A 156 -9.62 0.91 1.78
CA ALA A 156 -9.09 -0.32 1.17
C ALA A 156 -10.05 -0.90 0.12
N GLN A 157 -11.35 -0.87 0.40
CA GLN A 157 -12.40 -1.26 -0.54
C GLN A 157 -12.37 -0.38 -1.79
N ALA A 158 -12.26 0.93 -1.64
CA ALA A 158 -12.14 1.87 -2.75
C ALA A 158 -10.91 1.61 -3.61
N LYS A 159 -9.75 1.31 -2.99
CA LYS A 159 -8.52 0.94 -3.72
C LYS A 159 -8.75 -0.29 -4.59
N LEU A 160 -9.38 -1.32 -4.04
CA LEU A 160 -9.68 -2.56 -4.78
C LEU A 160 -10.69 -2.32 -5.91
N LEU A 161 -11.78 -1.58 -5.64
CA LEU A 161 -12.79 -1.27 -6.66
C LEU A 161 -12.19 -0.46 -7.82
N ARG A 162 -11.33 0.52 -7.53
CA ARG A 162 -10.61 1.27 -8.57
C ARG A 162 -9.69 0.37 -9.38
N ALA A 163 -8.92 -0.51 -8.75
CA ALA A 163 -8.05 -1.45 -9.46
C ALA A 163 -8.84 -2.38 -10.41
N VAL A 164 -10.05 -2.78 -10.01
CA VAL A 164 -10.92 -3.66 -10.83
C VAL A 164 -11.63 -2.88 -11.92
N TYR A 165 -12.26 -1.74 -11.61
CA TYR A 165 -13.23 -1.10 -12.51
C TYR A 165 -12.72 0.13 -13.24
N SER A 166 -11.70 0.83 -12.72
CA SER A 166 -11.19 2.04 -13.34
C SER A 166 -10.63 1.79 -14.74
N GLU A 167 -10.94 2.70 -15.67
CA GLU A 167 -10.29 2.76 -16.98
C GLU A 167 -8.95 3.51 -16.92
N ARG A 168 -8.69 4.26 -15.84
CA ARG A 168 -7.45 5.01 -15.57
C ARG A 168 -6.40 4.10 -14.91
N GLN A 169 -6.14 2.94 -15.52
CA GLN A 169 -5.36 1.85 -14.90
C GLN A 169 -3.96 2.28 -14.47
N LEU A 170 -3.22 3.01 -15.32
CA LEU A 170 -1.87 3.48 -14.97
C LEU A 170 -1.89 4.46 -13.78
N GLN A 171 -2.91 5.31 -13.69
CA GLN A 171 -3.07 6.20 -12.53
C GLN A 171 -3.27 5.40 -11.24
N GLU A 172 -4.08 4.35 -11.27
CA GLU A 172 -4.31 3.50 -10.09
C GLU A 172 -3.04 2.74 -9.68
N VAL A 173 -2.26 2.25 -10.65
CA VAL A 173 -0.93 1.64 -10.40
C VAL A 173 0.03 2.67 -9.76
N MET A 174 0.04 3.91 -10.26
CA MET A 174 0.92 4.95 -9.71
C MET A 174 0.47 5.45 -8.33
N VAL A 175 -0.85 5.50 -8.07
CA VAL A 175 -1.37 5.79 -6.72
C VAL A 175 -0.99 4.69 -5.73
N ASP A 176 -1.05 3.44 -6.14
CA ASP A 176 -0.59 2.30 -5.33
C ASP A 176 0.92 2.41 -5.06
N PHE A 177 1.72 2.58 -6.10
CA PHE A 177 3.18 2.74 -6.02
C PHE A 177 3.59 3.87 -5.06
N TRP A 178 3.03 5.07 -5.22
CA TRP A 178 3.37 6.20 -4.36
C TRP A 178 2.82 6.08 -2.94
N SER A 179 1.65 5.44 -2.76
CA SER A 179 1.14 5.13 -1.42
C SER A 179 2.04 4.15 -0.67
N ASN A 180 2.74 3.28 -1.38
CA ASN A 180 3.73 2.36 -0.82
C ASN A 180 5.09 3.03 -0.60
N HIS A 181 5.55 3.86 -1.55
CA HIS A 181 6.81 4.60 -1.44
C HIS A 181 6.80 5.63 -0.29
N PHE A 182 5.72 6.39 -0.17
CA PHE A 182 5.45 7.31 0.93
C PHE A 182 4.52 6.67 1.95
N ASN A 183 4.86 5.48 2.42
CA ASN A 183 4.01 4.68 3.29
C ASN A 183 3.61 5.40 4.57
N VAL A 184 2.34 5.27 4.94
CA VAL A 184 1.78 5.73 6.21
C VAL A 184 0.98 4.59 6.83
N PHE A 185 1.40 4.13 8.01
CA PHE A 185 0.67 3.11 8.76
C PHE A 185 -0.64 3.66 9.32
N ALA A 186 -1.75 3.29 8.71
CA ALA A 186 -3.08 3.82 9.03
C ALA A 186 -3.53 3.51 10.47
N ALA A 187 -3.05 2.41 11.08
CA ALA A 187 -3.44 2.04 12.44
C ALA A 187 -2.68 2.82 13.53
N LYS A 188 -1.62 3.59 13.21
CA LYS A 188 -0.90 4.41 14.20
C LYS A 188 -1.75 5.60 14.67
N GLY A 189 -2.29 5.51 15.87
CA GLY A 189 -2.95 6.62 16.58
C GLY A 189 -4.00 7.38 15.76
N ALA A 190 -3.76 8.65 15.44
CA ALA A 190 -4.66 9.52 14.68
C ALA A 190 -4.69 9.23 13.18
N ASN A 191 -3.73 8.47 12.63
CA ASN A 191 -3.62 8.24 11.20
C ASN A 191 -4.87 7.60 10.57
N LYS A 192 -5.61 6.79 11.33
CA LYS A 192 -6.87 6.21 10.83
C LYS A 192 -7.90 7.24 10.35
N TRP A 193 -7.84 8.47 10.87
CA TRP A 193 -8.70 9.58 10.45
C TRP A 193 -8.04 10.49 9.40
N LEU A 194 -6.71 10.43 9.28
CA LEU A 194 -5.92 11.28 8.38
C LEU A 194 -5.62 10.60 7.03
N ILE A 195 -5.66 9.25 7.00
CA ILE A 195 -5.20 8.47 5.85
C ILE A 195 -6.06 8.67 4.59
N THR A 196 -7.38 8.85 4.75
CA THR A 196 -8.28 9.06 3.60
C THR A 196 -7.94 10.35 2.87
N ALA A 197 -7.78 11.46 3.58
CA ALA A 197 -7.35 12.74 3.00
C ALA A 197 -5.94 12.62 2.39
N TYR A 198 -5.03 11.87 3.04
CA TYR A 198 -3.69 11.63 2.51
C TYR A 198 -3.71 10.97 1.13
N VAL A 199 -4.47 9.89 0.97
CA VAL A 199 -4.55 9.20 -0.33
C VAL A 199 -5.32 10.03 -1.36
N ARG A 200 -6.44 10.65 -0.95
CA ARG A 200 -7.34 11.40 -1.84
C ARG A 200 -6.74 12.72 -2.32
N ASP A 201 -6.20 13.51 -1.39
CA ASP A 201 -5.86 14.92 -1.63
C ASP A 201 -4.35 15.14 -1.82
N VAL A 202 -3.50 14.18 -1.38
CA VAL A 202 -2.04 14.29 -1.47
C VAL A 202 -1.48 13.33 -2.52
N ILE A 203 -1.67 12.03 -2.38
CA ILE A 203 -1.05 11.06 -3.30
C ILE A 203 -1.70 11.10 -4.68
N ARG A 204 -3.02 10.94 -4.76
CA ARG A 204 -3.73 10.80 -6.04
C ARG A 204 -3.56 11.98 -7.00
N PRO A 205 -3.68 13.25 -6.59
CA PRO A 205 -3.53 14.38 -7.49
C PRO A 205 -2.11 14.54 -8.04
N HIS A 206 -1.09 14.09 -7.29
CA HIS A 206 0.31 14.26 -7.66
C HIS A 206 0.95 13.00 -8.28
N ALA A 207 0.22 11.86 -8.31
CA ALA A 207 0.78 10.56 -8.72
C ALA A 207 1.37 10.54 -10.13
N MET A 208 0.89 11.41 -11.02
CA MET A 208 1.31 11.54 -12.42
C MET A 208 1.90 12.94 -12.74
N GLY A 209 2.24 13.72 -11.70
CA GLY A 209 2.75 15.08 -11.83
C GLY A 209 4.28 15.15 -11.74
N LYS A 210 4.77 16.20 -11.06
CA LYS A 210 6.20 16.36 -10.75
C LYS A 210 6.55 15.77 -9.40
N PHE A 211 7.66 15.06 -9.31
CA PHE A 211 8.12 14.44 -8.07
C PHE A 211 8.28 15.46 -6.93
N LYS A 212 8.80 16.65 -7.21
CA LYS A 212 8.95 17.70 -6.19
C LYS A 212 7.64 18.13 -5.55
N ASP A 213 6.56 18.20 -6.35
CA ASP A 213 5.24 18.61 -5.87
C ASP A 213 4.62 17.50 -5.01
N LEU A 214 4.78 16.24 -5.43
CA LEU A 214 4.40 15.07 -4.65
C LEU A 214 5.18 15.02 -3.32
N LEU A 215 6.50 15.20 -3.34
CA LEU A 215 7.35 15.23 -2.15
C LEU A 215 6.92 16.34 -1.20
N ALA A 216 6.68 17.54 -1.70
CA ALA A 216 6.24 18.67 -0.88
C ALA A 216 4.85 18.45 -0.26
N ALA A 217 3.92 17.89 -1.02
CA ALA A 217 2.58 17.56 -0.55
C ALA A 217 2.60 16.46 0.52
N THR A 218 3.40 15.41 0.33
CA THR A 218 3.56 14.32 1.32
C THR A 218 4.25 14.82 2.58
N ALA A 219 5.29 15.65 2.46
CA ALA A 219 6.04 16.16 3.59
C ALA A 219 5.20 17.09 4.50
N LYS A 220 4.28 17.84 3.94
CA LYS A 220 3.34 18.70 4.68
C LYS A 220 2.07 17.97 5.13
N SER A 221 1.87 16.72 4.71
CA SER A 221 0.66 15.98 5.07
C SER A 221 0.59 15.69 6.57
N PRO A 222 -0.54 15.99 7.23
CA PRO A 222 -0.77 15.63 8.62
C PRO A 222 -0.59 14.13 8.91
N ALA A 223 -0.97 13.26 7.98
CA ALA A 223 -0.80 11.82 8.14
C ALA A 223 0.69 11.43 8.23
N MET A 224 1.54 11.96 7.35
CA MET A 224 2.98 11.72 7.35
C MET A 224 3.65 12.32 8.59
N LEU A 225 3.34 13.58 8.92
CA LEU A 225 3.86 14.26 10.10
C LEU A 225 3.50 13.52 11.39
N PHE A 226 2.29 12.96 11.48
CA PHE A 226 1.86 12.17 12.62
C PHE A 226 2.53 10.79 12.63
N TYR A 227 2.65 10.15 11.48
CA TYR A 227 3.25 8.82 11.37
C TYR A 227 4.71 8.79 11.79
N LEU A 228 5.51 9.75 11.35
CA LEU A 228 6.94 9.86 11.67
C LEU A 228 7.22 10.80 12.85
N ASP A 229 6.17 11.22 13.59
CA ASP A 229 6.24 12.03 14.82
C ASP A 229 6.84 13.43 14.67
N ASN A 230 7.00 13.93 13.43
CA ASN A 230 7.56 15.28 13.21
C ASN A 230 6.67 16.40 13.78
N TRP A 231 5.36 16.16 13.91
CA TRP A 231 4.44 17.13 14.50
C TRP A 231 4.81 17.56 15.94
N MET A 232 5.70 16.81 16.61
CA MET A 232 6.25 17.12 17.93
C MET A 232 7.66 17.71 17.88
N SER A 233 8.26 17.86 16.69
CA SER A 233 9.64 18.34 16.52
C SER A 233 9.75 19.83 16.84
N ALA A 234 10.69 20.18 17.69
CA ALA A 234 10.93 21.55 18.12
C ALA A 234 12.41 21.81 18.36
N ASN A 235 12.80 23.06 18.27
CA ASN A 235 14.10 23.52 18.70
C ASN A 235 14.34 23.11 20.16
N PRO A 236 15.42 22.38 20.49
CA PRO A 236 15.72 21.97 21.86
C PRO A 236 15.87 23.13 22.86
N ASN A 237 16.22 24.31 22.36
CA ASN A 237 16.38 25.54 23.15
C ASN A 237 15.09 26.38 23.23
N ALA A 238 13.99 25.94 22.60
CA ALA A 238 12.72 26.63 22.69
C ALA A 238 12.17 26.54 24.13
N SER A 239 12.23 27.61 24.87
CA SER A 239 11.63 27.74 26.20
C SER A 239 10.12 27.93 26.06
N LEU A 240 9.38 26.82 25.94
CA LEU A 240 7.92 26.87 25.97
C LEU A 240 7.46 26.98 27.44
N ASP A 241 7.00 28.16 27.83
CA ASP A 241 6.17 28.28 29.01
C ASP A 241 4.77 27.69 28.70
N LEU A 242 4.69 26.34 28.82
CA LEU A 242 3.44 25.61 28.63
C LEU A 242 2.33 26.12 29.56
N SER A 243 2.71 26.80 30.67
CA SER A 243 1.74 27.39 31.59
C SER A 243 1.02 28.60 30.97
N ARG A 244 1.73 29.39 30.14
CA ARG A 244 1.13 30.49 29.36
C ARG A 244 0.21 30.00 28.25
N LEU A 245 0.59 28.94 27.55
CA LEU A 245 -0.28 28.30 26.53
C LEU A 245 -1.55 27.71 27.14
N TRP A 246 -1.46 27.08 28.30
CA TRP A 246 -2.61 26.60 29.04
C TRP A 246 -3.52 27.74 29.54
N LYS A 247 -2.95 28.84 30.03
CA LYS A 247 -3.73 30.02 30.44
C LYS A 247 -4.46 30.67 29.26
N LEU A 248 -3.80 30.84 28.12
CA LEU A 248 -4.43 31.37 26.89
C LEU A 248 -5.55 30.44 26.37
N ARG A 249 -5.37 29.13 26.49
CA ARG A 249 -6.39 28.13 26.10
C ARG A 249 -7.59 28.13 27.05
N SER A 250 -7.39 28.24 28.35
CA SER A 250 -8.47 28.32 29.34
C SER A 250 -9.27 29.62 29.21
N MET A 251 -8.61 30.74 28.90
CA MET A 251 -9.28 32.03 28.65
C MET A 251 -10.13 32.01 27.36
N ARG A 252 -9.68 31.30 26.31
CA ARG A 252 -10.41 31.25 25.02
C ARG A 252 -11.60 30.28 25.04
N ASN A 253 -11.59 29.28 25.91
CA ASN A 253 -12.68 28.31 26.05
C ASN A 253 -13.74 28.71 27.08
N GLY A 254 -13.72 29.93 27.60
CA GLY A 254 -14.76 30.44 28.52
C GLY A 254 -14.89 29.68 29.85
N VAL A 255 -13.95 28.78 30.17
CA VAL A 255 -13.95 28.05 31.44
C VAL A 255 -13.33 28.95 32.51
N ASN A 256 -14.18 29.70 33.21
CA ASN A 256 -13.79 30.52 34.33
C ASN A 256 -13.49 29.60 35.52
N PRO A 257 -12.23 29.45 35.98
CA PRO A 257 -11.90 28.52 37.07
C PRO A 257 -12.47 28.93 38.44
N ARG A 258 -13.08 30.11 38.53
CA ARG A 258 -13.66 30.63 39.79
C ARG A 258 -15.11 30.27 40.03
N ARG A 259 -15.79 29.52 39.19
CA ARG A 259 -17.24 29.18 39.36
C ARG A 259 -17.53 27.77 39.89
N ARG A 260 -16.58 27.10 40.54
CA ARG A 260 -16.81 25.84 41.25
C ARG A 260 -16.49 25.90 42.74
N LEU A 261 -16.68 27.06 43.36
CA LEU A 261 -16.76 27.17 44.80
C LEU A 261 -18.04 27.97 45.12
N GLY A 262 -19.14 27.29 45.33
CA GLY A 262 -20.36 27.93 45.81
C GLY A 262 -21.57 27.08 45.56
N SER A 263 -22.01 26.43 46.63
CA SER A 263 -23.30 25.87 46.97
C SER A 263 -23.46 24.35 46.85
N SER A 264 -23.27 23.70 47.96
CA SER A 264 -24.31 23.06 48.76
C SER A 264 -23.64 22.48 49.99
N GLY A 265 -24.03 22.94 51.16
CA GLY A 265 -23.55 22.43 52.44
C GLY A 265 -24.08 21.04 52.69
N ASP A 266 -23.24 20.17 53.21
CA ASP A 266 -23.60 19.05 54.05
C ASP A 266 -22.81 19.15 55.37
N PRO A 267 -23.47 19.06 56.53
CA PRO A 267 -22.82 19.20 57.81
C PRO A 267 -22.49 17.80 58.35
N ASP A 268 -21.38 17.21 57.94
CA ASP A 268 -20.75 16.19 58.77
C ASP A 268 -19.23 16.21 58.54
N GLY A 269 -18.55 16.51 59.65
CA GLY A 269 -17.12 16.78 59.67
C GLY A 269 -16.28 15.52 59.64
N SER A 270 -15.62 15.31 58.49
CA SER A 270 -14.36 14.59 58.45
C SER A 270 -13.61 14.96 57.17
N ASP A 271 -12.97 16.14 57.17
CA ASP A 271 -11.98 16.51 56.16
C ASP A 271 -10.68 15.70 56.37
N PRO A 272 -10.24 14.90 55.38
CA PRO A 272 -8.85 14.54 55.34
C PRO A 272 -8.06 15.75 54.81
N LYS A 273 -7.26 16.37 55.66
CA LYS A 273 -6.26 17.39 55.30
C LYS A 273 -5.49 16.92 54.07
N MET A 274 -5.73 17.57 52.92
CA MET A 274 -4.82 17.51 51.81
C MET A 274 -3.54 18.25 52.24
N GLU A 275 -2.56 17.51 52.70
CA GLU A 275 -1.17 17.97 52.77
C GLU A 275 -0.76 18.45 51.40
N ASN A 276 -0.37 19.71 51.32
CA ASN A 276 0.32 20.30 50.17
C ASN A 276 1.68 19.59 50.01
N ASP A 277 1.69 18.52 49.25
CA ASP A 277 2.93 17.86 48.83
C ASP A 277 3.58 18.72 47.69
N PRO A 278 4.68 19.42 47.97
CA PRO A 278 5.41 20.21 46.94
C PRO A 278 5.97 19.31 45.83
N ALA A 279 6.03 18.00 46.01
CA ALA A 279 6.53 17.02 45.05
C ALA A 279 5.51 16.68 43.94
N ALA A 280 4.21 16.92 44.16
CA ALA A 280 3.15 16.66 43.15
C ALA A 280 3.11 17.69 42.02
N SER A 281 3.87 18.78 42.11
CA SER A 281 3.96 19.81 41.08
C SER A 281 5.20 19.68 40.16
N SER A 282 5.98 18.61 40.26
CA SER A 282 6.99 18.29 39.25
C SER A 282 6.27 17.87 37.96
N LYS A 283 5.67 18.87 37.29
CA LYS A 283 5.19 18.76 35.91
C LYS A 283 6.35 18.13 35.12
N VAL A 284 6.15 16.90 34.66
CA VAL A 284 7.01 16.27 33.67
C VAL A 284 7.10 17.25 32.51
N LYS A 285 8.14 18.08 32.48
CA LYS A 285 8.51 18.89 31.33
C LYS A 285 8.89 17.86 30.26
N ARG A 286 7.93 17.49 29.39
CA ARG A 286 8.28 16.77 28.18
C ARG A 286 9.33 17.61 27.48
N LYS A 287 10.57 17.15 27.48
CA LYS A 287 11.64 17.75 26.72
C LYS A 287 11.23 17.65 25.26
N LEU A 288 10.82 18.75 24.68
CA LEU A 288 10.68 18.89 23.25
C LEU A 288 12.09 18.77 22.66
N GLY A 289 12.24 18.12 21.53
CA GLY A 289 13.53 17.92 20.90
C GLY A 289 13.40 17.75 19.39
N LEU A 290 14.54 17.65 18.73
CA LEU A 290 14.59 17.37 17.30
C LEU A 290 14.05 15.98 17.01
N ASN A 291 13.27 15.87 15.94
CA ASN A 291 12.87 14.60 15.39
C ASN A 291 13.78 14.22 14.21
N GLU A 292 14.84 13.48 14.50
CA GLU A 292 15.76 12.96 13.48
C GLU A 292 15.13 11.82 12.65
N ASN A 293 14.16 11.09 13.22
CA ASN A 293 13.54 9.96 12.53
C ASN A 293 12.89 10.41 11.22
N TYR A 294 12.06 11.47 11.27
CA TYR A 294 11.44 11.97 10.04
C TYR A 294 12.47 12.51 9.04
N ALA A 295 13.49 13.22 9.49
CA ALA A 295 14.55 13.71 8.63
C ALA A 295 15.31 12.57 7.95
N ARG A 296 15.59 11.50 8.69
CA ARG A 296 16.23 10.29 8.17
C ARG A 296 15.37 9.63 7.10
N GLU A 297 14.11 9.36 7.39
CA GLU A 297 13.19 8.73 6.43
C GLU A 297 12.99 9.57 5.17
N LEU A 298 12.93 10.90 5.32
CA LEU A 298 12.83 11.83 4.20
C LEU A 298 14.05 11.74 3.26
N MET A 299 15.25 11.64 3.83
CA MET A 299 16.48 11.52 3.06
C MET A 299 16.68 10.10 2.53
N GLU A 300 16.52 9.10 3.37
CA GLU A 300 16.86 7.71 3.09
C GLU A 300 15.81 7.01 2.23
N LEU A 301 14.54 7.06 2.62
CA LEU A 301 13.49 6.27 1.99
C LEU A 301 12.72 7.05 0.93
N HIS A 302 12.54 8.37 1.14
CA HIS A 302 11.69 9.15 0.24
C HIS A 302 12.46 9.79 -0.91
N THR A 303 13.80 10.03 -0.76
CA THR A 303 14.57 10.78 -1.76
C THR A 303 15.89 10.11 -2.15
N LEU A 304 16.95 10.22 -1.33
CA LEU A 304 18.33 9.93 -1.74
C LEU A 304 18.63 8.42 -1.85
N GLY A 305 17.91 7.59 -1.09
CA GLY A 305 18.27 6.19 -0.86
C GLY A 305 19.32 6.03 0.26
N VAL A 306 19.49 4.81 0.77
CA VAL A 306 20.43 4.48 1.87
C VAL A 306 21.86 4.96 1.54
N ASP A 307 22.31 4.73 0.30
CA ASP A 307 23.66 5.10 -0.17
C ASP A 307 23.68 6.50 -0.84
N GLY A 308 22.78 7.39 -0.42
CA GLY A 308 22.54 8.68 -1.08
C GLY A 308 23.64 9.73 -0.92
N GLY A 309 24.69 9.47 -0.11
CA GLY A 309 25.84 10.34 0.09
C GLY A 309 25.65 11.43 1.16
N TYR A 310 24.67 11.27 2.05
CA TYR A 310 24.43 12.13 3.20
C TYR A 310 25.13 11.64 4.47
N THR A 311 25.33 12.53 5.42
CA THR A 311 25.93 12.25 6.72
C THR A 311 24.90 12.34 7.84
N GLN A 312 25.26 11.88 9.04
CA GLN A 312 24.45 12.07 10.25
C GLN A 312 24.24 13.56 10.55
N GLN A 313 25.22 14.41 10.24
CA GLN A 313 25.08 15.87 10.41
C GLN A 313 24.01 16.44 9.47
N ASP A 314 23.94 15.97 8.22
CA ASP A 314 22.88 16.40 7.29
C ASP A 314 21.50 16.02 7.81
N ILE A 315 21.33 14.84 8.44
CA ILE A 315 20.06 14.45 9.07
C ILE A 315 19.68 15.42 10.19
N ILE A 316 20.63 15.79 11.04
CA ILE A 316 20.39 16.77 12.13
C ILE A 316 19.99 18.13 11.54
N GLU A 317 20.70 18.62 10.53
CA GLU A 317 20.40 19.90 9.89
C GLU A 317 19.02 19.90 9.21
N VAL A 318 18.66 18.80 8.52
CA VAL A 318 17.31 18.63 7.96
C VAL A 318 16.25 18.60 9.08
N ALA A 319 16.51 17.89 10.18
CA ALA A 319 15.59 17.87 11.33
C ALA A 319 15.40 19.28 11.92
N ARG A 320 16.46 20.10 12.02
CA ARG A 320 16.40 21.51 12.44
C ARG A 320 15.53 22.34 11.48
N CYS A 321 15.68 22.15 10.16
CA CYS A 321 14.87 22.82 9.14
C CYS A 321 13.38 22.49 9.24
N LEU A 322 13.03 21.28 9.71
CA LEU A 322 11.66 20.78 9.80
C LEU A 322 11.02 21.01 11.19
N THR A 323 11.74 21.62 12.14
CA THR A 323 11.17 22.02 13.43
C THR A 323 10.01 23.00 13.23
N GLY A 324 8.97 22.88 14.04
CA GLY A 324 7.77 23.71 13.94
C GLY A 324 6.79 23.30 12.82
N TRP A 325 7.14 22.36 11.95
CA TRP A 325 6.18 21.74 11.04
C TRP A 325 5.29 20.78 11.85
N THR A 326 4.07 21.19 12.13
CA THR A 326 3.19 20.52 13.08
C THR A 326 1.78 20.35 12.56
N ILE A 327 0.92 19.73 13.36
CA ILE A 327 -0.49 19.50 13.04
C ILE A 327 -1.34 20.30 14.04
N PHE A 328 -2.27 21.08 13.51
CA PHE A 328 -3.25 21.74 14.33
C PHE A 328 -4.30 20.75 14.79
N ARG A 329 -4.45 20.61 16.12
CA ARG A 329 -5.41 19.67 16.75
C ARG A 329 -5.46 18.30 16.07
N PRO A 330 -4.38 17.47 16.12
CA PRO A 330 -4.24 16.24 15.32
C PRO A 330 -5.35 15.18 15.55
N ARG A 331 -6.16 15.36 16.60
CA ARG A 331 -7.30 14.50 16.90
C ARG A 331 -8.65 15.20 16.68
N GLN A 332 -8.68 16.29 15.95
CA GLN A 332 -9.88 17.05 15.59
C GLN A 332 -9.80 17.49 14.12
N ASP A 333 -9.16 18.63 13.85
CA ASP A 333 -9.10 19.20 12.49
C ASP A 333 -8.02 18.52 11.62
N GLY A 334 -6.88 18.18 12.23
CA GLY A 334 -5.80 17.45 11.55
C GLY A 334 -5.18 18.21 10.38
N GLU A 335 -5.03 19.53 10.47
CA GLU A 335 -4.45 20.36 9.41
C GLU A 335 -2.96 20.66 9.65
N PHE A 336 -2.20 20.81 8.56
CA PHE A 336 -0.82 21.28 8.62
C PHE A 336 -0.76 22.68 9.18
N LYS A 337 0.21 22.91 10.08
CA LYS A 337 0.50 24.24 10.62
C LYS A 337 2.00 24.43 10.83
N PHE A 338 2.51 25.61 10.52
CA PHE A 338 3.84 26.02 10.94
C PHE A 338 3.77 26.80 12.26
N ALA A 339 4.44 26.29 13.29
CA ALA A 339 4.55 26.92 14.61
C ALA A 339 5.93 27.57 14.77
N ARG A 340 6.05 28.85 14.38
CA ARG A 340 7.32 29.59 14.38
C ARG A 340 8.07 29.53 15.73
N MET A 341 7.34 29.57 16.84
CA MET A 341 7.93 29.50 18.18
C MET A 341 8.62 28.17 18.52
N LEU A 342 8.36 27.12 17.72
CA LEU A 342 9.00 25.82 17.85
C LEU A 342 10.16 25.65 16.87
N HIS A 343 10.31 26.59 15.93
CA HIS A 343 11.28 26.47 14.85
C HIS A 343 12.68 26.86 15.32
N ASP A 344 13.69 26.23 14.76
CA ASP A 344 15.10 26.60 14.90
C ASP A 344 15.44 27.61 13.81
N ASP A 345 15.50 28.89 14.20
CA ASP A 345 15.78 30.00 13.28
C ASP A 345 17.30 30.21 13.01
N GLY A 346 18.21 29.37 13.54
CA GLY A 346 19.65 29.42 13.29
C GLY A 346 20.01 29.06 11.85
N GLU A 347 21.23 29.41 11.43
CA GLU A 347 21.81 28.96 10.16
C GLU A 347 21.97 27.43 10.12
N LYS A 348 21.82 26.84 8.95
CA LYS A 348 21.94 25.38 8.72
C LYS A 348 22.70 25.12 7.43
N THR A 349 23.32 23.92 7.33
CA THR A 349 23.95 23.45 6.10
C THR A 349 23.47 22.05 5.79
N VAL A 350 22.83 21.86 4.64
CA VAL A 350 22.27 20.58 4.19
C VAL A 350 22.92 20.18 2.87
N LEU A 351 23.59 19.04 2.83
CA LEU A 351 24.27 18.53 1.63
C LEU A 351 25.17 19.60 0.95
N GLY A 352 25.88 20.38 1.76
CA GLY A 352 26.75 21.46 1.30
C GLY A 352 26.02 22.76 0.92
N HIS A 353 24.68 22.81 0.97
CA HIS A 353 23.89 24.01 0.71
C HIS A 353 23.64 24.79 2.00
N ARG A 354 24.07 26.05 2.04
CA ARG A 354 23.79 26.96 3.15
C ARG A 354 22.34 27.44 3.11
N ILE A 355 21.66 27.34 4.25
CA ILE A 355 20.31 27.86 4.52
C ILE A 355 20.47 28.94 5.59
N GLU A 356 20.19 30.20 5.22
CA GLU A 356 20.40 31.35 6.09
C GLU A 356 19.45 31.38 7.28
N ALA A 357 19.88 31.98 8.37
CA ALA A 357 19.09 32.14 9.58
C ALA A 357 17.79 32.94 9.32
N GLY A 358 16.71 32.59 10.04
CA GLY A 358 15.46 33.34 10.04
C GLY A 358 14.49 33.00 8.91
N GLY A 359 14.75 31.94 8.11
CA GLY A 359 13.90 31.53 6.98
C GLY A 359 12.52 30.96 7.37
N GLY A 360 12.41 30.45 8.60
CA GLY A 360 11.15 29.91 9.13
C GLY A 360 10.63 28.72 8.30
N ILE A 361 9.37 28.74 7.86
CA ILE A 361 8.79 27.65 7.05
C ILE A 361 9.59 27.38 5.78
N ARG A 362 10.25 28.39 5.21
CA ARG A 362 11.03 28.29 3.98
C ARG A 362 12.26 27.39 4.13
N ASP A 363 12.79 27.21 5.34
CA ASP A 363 13.93 26.32 5.58
C ASP A 363 13.59 24.87 5.19
N GLY A 364 12.44 24.36 5.65
CA GLY A 364 11.95 23.05 5.26
C GLY A 364 11.60 22.95 3.76
N GLU A 365 11.00 24.01 3.18
CA GLU A 365 10.71 24.06 1.74
C GLU A 365 11.99 24.00 0.91
N ARG A 366 13.04 24.73 1.35
CA ARG A 366 14.35 24.71 0.68
C ARG A 366 15.02 23.33 0.75
N VAL A 367 14.91 22.65 1.90
CA VAL A 367 15.37 21.24 2.02
C VAL A 367 14.68 20.35 0.99
N LEU A 368 13.36 20.45 0.86
CA LEU A 368 12.61 19.64 -0.13
C LEU A 368 13.06 19.93 -1.57
N GLU A 369 13.37 21.19 -1.91
CA GLU A 369 13.93 21.54 -3.22
C GLU A 369 15.31 20.93 -3.45
N ILE A 370 16.20 21.00 -2.47
CA ILE A 370 17.56 20.42 -2.53
C ILE A 370 17.44 18.91 -2.74
N LEU A 371 16.62 18.23 -1.93
CA LEU A 371 16.42 16.77 -2.01
C LEU A 371 15.78 16.35 -3.34
N ALA A 372 14.75 17.07 -3.80
CA ALA A 372 14.07 16.74 -5.04
C ALA A 372 14.96 16.84 -6.28
N ARG A 373 15.96 17.74 -6.28
CA ARG A 373 16.87 17.94 -7.40
C ARG A 373 18.21 17.20 -7.28
N HIS A 374 18.41 16.50 -6.16
CA HIS A 374 19.68 15.82 -5.92
C HIS A 374 19.89 14.66 -6.93
N PRO A 375 21.10 14.45 -7.45
CA PRO A 375 21.39 13.36 -8.41
C PRO A 375 21.07 11.97 -7.85
N SER A 376 21.30 11.73 -6.56
CA SER A 376 20.95 10.46 -5.90
C SER A 376 19.44 10.23 -5.91
N THR A 377 18.62 11.27 -5.70
CA THR A 377 17.15 11.18 -5.80
C THR A 377 16.72 10.78 -7.21
N ALA A 378 17.30 11.40 -8.24
CA ALA A 378 17.00 11.03 -9.62
C ALA A 378 17.29 9.54 -9.89
N LYS A 379 18.45 9.04 -9.43
CA LYS A 379 18.85 7.64 -9.56
C LYS A 379 17.95 6.70 -8.74
N PHE A 380 17.66 7.07 -7.50
CA PHE A 380 16.84 6.27 -6.59
C PHE A 380 15.40 6.10 -7.11
N ILE A 381 14.75 7.21 -7.50
CA ILE A 381 13.38 7.17 -8.04
C ILE A 381 13.35 6.45 -9.40
N ALA A 382 14.34 6.68 -10.27
CA ALA A 382 14.47 5.93 -11.52
C ALA A 382 14.59 4.42 -11.28
N SER A 383 15.39 4.01 -10.29
CA SER A 383 15.56 2.59 -9.91
C SER A 383 14.24 1.99 -9.39
N LYS A 384 13.52 2.70 -8.51
CA LYS A 384 12.22 2.27 -7.98
C LYS A 384 11.18 2.09 -9.10
N LEU A 385 11.07 3.05 -10.03
CA LEU A 385 10.16 2.94 -11.18
C LEU A 385 10.56 1.83 -12.14
N ALA A 386 11.85 1.70 -12.46
CA ALA A 386 12.33 0.61 -13.29
C ALA A 386 12.09 -0.76 -12.65
N ARG A 387 12.25 -0.87 -11.31
CA ARG A 387 11.89 -2.08 -10.55
C ARG A 387 10.41 -2.39 -10.64
N ARG A 388 9.56 -1.40 -10.48
CA ARG A 388 8.10 -1.58 -10.56
C ARG A 388 7.66 -2.08 -11.93
N PHE A 389 8.20 -1.51 -13.01
CA PHE A 389 7.68 -1.74 -14.36
C PHE A 389 8.47 -2.75 -15.19
N VAL A 390 9.75 -2.99 -14.90
CA VAL A 390 10.61 -3.82 -15.76
C VAL A 390 11.02 -5.12 -15.09
N SER A 391 11.85 -5.08 -14.06
CA SER A 391 12.36 -6.28 -13.37
C SER A 391 12.76 -5.96 -11.93
N ASP A 392 12.87 -6.99 -11.10
CA ASP A 392 13.30 -6.83 -9.69
C ASP A 392 14.73 -6.27 -9.61
N GLU A 393 15.57 -6.57 -10.60
CA GLU A 393 16.93 -6.04 -10.76
C GLU A 393 17.03 -5.30 -12.11
N PRO A 394 16.66 -4.02 -12.18
CA PRO A 394 16.71 -3.29 -13.44
C PRO A 394 18.14 -2.97 -13.84
N ALA A 395 18.44 -3.07 -15.15
CA ALA A 395 19.75 -2.75 -15.69
C ALA A 395 20.17 -1.32 -15.35
N ALA A 396 21.43 -1.14 -14.93
CA ALA A 396 21.97 0.17 -14.55
C ALA A 396 21.90 1.19 -15.70
N THR A 397 22.01 0.72 -16.96
CA THR A 397 21.84 1.55 -18.16
C THR A 397 20.46 2.13 -18.31
N LEU A 398 19.40 1.35 -18.02
CA LEU A 398 18.03 1.84 -18.00
C LEU A 398 17.82 2.86 -16.87
N VAL A 399 18.28 2.52 -15.66
CA VAL A 399 18.20 3.42 -14.51
C VAL A 399 18.88 4.75 -14.80
N GLY A 400 20.07 4.72 -15.41
CA GLY A 400 20.81 5.92 -15.82
C GLY A 400 20.01 6.80 -16.80
N ARG A 401 19.46 6.21 -17.87
CA ARG A 401 18.63 6.96 -18.83
C ARG A 401 17.40 7.58 -18.20
N VAL A 402 16.67 6.85 -17.33
CA VAL A 402 15.49 7.38 -16.64
C VAL A 402 15.86 8.46 -15.63
N ALA A 403 17.00 8.33 -14.94
CA ALA A 403 17.53 9.37 -14.04
C ALA A 403 17.92 10.64 -14.83
N ASP A 404 18.44 10.52 -16.04
CA ASP A 404 18.72 11.67 -16.90
C ASP A 404 17.44 12.39 -17.36
N VAL A 405 16.37 11.62 -17.64
CA VAL A 405 15.05 12.20 -17.93
C VAL A 405 14.53 12.95 -16.69
N PHE A 406 14.62 12.35 -15.48
CA PHE A 406 14.26 13.01 -14.23
C PHE A 406 14.94 14.38 -14.10
N LYS A 407 16.27 14.44 -14.26
CA LYS A 407 17.03 15.68 -14.16
C LYS A 407 16.62 16.72 -15.21
N LYS A 408 16.46 16.30 -16.48
CA LYS A 408 16.12 17.19 -17.60
C LYS A 408 14.69 17.76 -17.50
N THR A 409 13.77 17.03 -16.88
CA THR A 409 12.34 17.40 -16.80
C THR A 409 11.93 17.92 -15.44
N ASP A 410 12.89 18.15 -14.51
CA ASP A 410 12.63 18.57 -13.13
C ASP A 410 11.66 17.58 -12.43
N GLY A 411 11.94 16.27 -12.59
CA GLY A 411 11.19 15.19 -11.94
C GLY A 411 9.80 14.90 -12.52
N ASP A 412 9.59 15.10 -13.82
CA ASP A 412 8.30 14.76 -14.46
C ASP A 412 8.08 13.24 -14.51
N ILE A 413 7.09 12.77 -13.75
CA ILE A 413 6.79 11.34 -13.60
C ILE A 413 6.33 10.72 -14.93
N LYS A 414 5.51 11.42 -15.71
CA LYS A 414 5.03 10.94 -17.01
C LYS A 414 6.18 10.76 -17.99
N ALA A 415 7.10 11.72 -18.06
CA ALA A 415 8.28 11.64 -18.92
C ALA A 415 9.17 10.45 -18.57
N MET A 416 9.35 10.16 -17.27
CA MET A 416 10.07 8.96 -16.84
C MET A 416 9.36 7.67 -17.25
N LEU A 417 8.03 7.60 -17.08
CA LEU A 417 7.24 6.44 -17.49
C LEU A 417 7.31 6.23 -19.02
N GLN A 418 7.21 7.30 -19.81
CA GLN A 418 7.39 7.23 -21.25
C GLN A 418 8.77 6.66 -21.62
N ALA A 419 9.83 7.12 -20.97
CA ALA A 419 11.19 6.62 -21.20
C ALA A 419 11.33 5.12 -20.85
N ILE A 420 10.67 4.66 -19.76
CA ILE A 420 10.63 3.25 -19.37
C ILE A 420 9.89 2.43 -20.45
N PHE A 421 8.67 2.81 -20.80
CA PHE A 421 7.83 2.04 -21.73
C PHE A 421 8.39 2.00 -23.17
N ALA A 422 9.14 3.03 -23.56
CA ALA A 422 9.85 3.06 -24.85
C ALA A 422 11.19 2.31 -24.84
N SER A 423 11.68 1.88 -23.67
CA SER A 423 13.01 1.27 -23.56
C SER A 423 13.09 -0.14 -24.17
N PRO A 424 14.24 -0.53 -24.73
CA PRO A 424 14.46 -1.90 -25.19
C PRO A 424 14.31 -2.93 -24.08
N GLU A 425 14.74 -2.60 -22.87
CA GLU A 425 14.65 -3.49 -21.70
C GLU A 425 13.20 -3.81 -21.36
N PHE A 426 12.31 -2.83 -21.33
CA PHE A 426 10.89 -3.05 -21.10
C PHE A 426 10.25 -3.92 -22.22
N ASN A 427 10.67 -3.74 -23.46
CA ASN A 427 10.13 -4.45 -24.62
C ASN A 427 10.87 -5.78 -24.93
N SER A 428 11.72 -6.27 -24.01
CA SER A 428 12.47 -7.51 -24.17
C SER A 428 11.66 -8.73 -23.72
N LEU A 429 11.84 -9.85 -24.41
CA LEU A 429 11.30 -11.15 -24.01
C LEU A 429 11.83 -11.59 -22.63
N ALA A 430 13.02 -11.14 -22.24
CA ALA A 430 13.65 -11.46 -20.94
C ALA A 430 12.86 -10.94 -19.74
N VAL A 431 12.01 -9.91 -19.90
CA VAL A 431 11.19 -9.34 -18.82
C VAL A 431 9.71 -9.67 -18.93
N TYR A 432 9.33 -10.37 -20.01
CA TYR A 432 7.94 -10.80 -20.20
C TYR A 432 7.55 -11.84 -19.15
N ARG A 433 6.49 -11.58 -18.38
CA ARG A 433 5.99 -12.45 -17.30
C ARG A 433 7.06 -12.86 -16.28
N THR A 434 7.94 -11.93 -15.91
CA THR A 434 8.99 -12.21 -14.90
C THR A 434 8.64 -11.70 -13.52
N LYS A 435 7.88 -10.62 -13.41
CA LYS A 435 7.49 -10.07 -12.11
C LYS A 435 6.33 -10.85 -11.48
N VAL A 436 6.50 -11.22 -10.23
CA VAL A 436 5.43 -11.83 -9.44
C VAL A 436 4.44 -10.74 -9.01
N LYS A 437 3.17 -10.99 -9.24
CA LYS A 437 2.09 -10.11 -8.75
C LYS A 437 2.07 -10.07 -7.23
N THR A 438 1.95 -8.88 -6.65
CA THR A 438 1.64 -8.76 -5.23
C THR A 438 0.27 -9.39 -4.91
N PRO A 439 -0.06 -9.67 -3.66
CA PRO A 439 -1.39 -10.17 -3.30
C PRO A 439 -2.53 -9.26 -3.78
N PHE A 440 -2.36 -7.95 -3.69
CA PHE A 440 -3.33 -6.99 -4.19
C PHE A 440 -3.47 -7.05 -5.71
N GLU A 441 -2.37 -7.07 -6.44
CA GLU A 441 -2.37 -7.23 -7.91
C GLU A 441 -3.01 -8.56 -8.33
N LEU A 442 -2.74 -9.65 -7.60
CA LEU A 442 -3.33 -10.94 -7.89
C LEU A 442 -4.85 -10.92 -7.73
N VAL A 443 -5.36 -10.39 -6.61
CA VAL A 443 -6.81 -10.31 -6.35
C VAL A 443 -7.49 -9.46 -7.42
N ALA A 444 -6.98 -8.26 -7.69
CA ALA A 444 -7.54 -7.37 -8.71
C ALA A 444 -7.50 -8.01 -10.11
N SER A 445 -6.35 -8.56 -10.51
CA SER A 445 -6.20 -9.19 -11.83
C SER A 445 -7.06 -10.44 -12.02
N SER A 446 -7.27 -11.23 -10.96
CA SER A 446 -8.14 -12.42 -11.03
C SER A 446 -9.60 -12.03 -11.28
N ILE A 447 -10.10 -11.01 -10.57
CA ILE A 447 -11.48 -10.52 -10.78
C ILE A 447 -11.61 -9.95 -12.20
N ARG A 448 -10.62 -9.17 -12.67
CA ARG A 448 -10.60 -8.60 -14.03
C ARG A 448 -10.58 -9.70 -15.10
N ALA A 449 -9.68 -10.67 -14.98
CA ALA A 449 -9.54 -11.76 -15.96
C ALA A 449 -10.81 -12.61 -16.11
N LEU A 450 -11.59 -12.75 -15.05
CA LEU A 450 -12.86 -13.49 -15.07
C LEU A 450 -14.08 -12.59 -15.31
N ALA A 451 -13.91 -11.31 -15.64
CA ALA A 451 -14.99 -10.32 -15.73
C ALA A 451 -15.92 -10.34 -14.50
N GLY A 452 -15.33 -10.55 -13.31
CA GLY A 452 -16.08 -10.70 -12.07
C GLY A 452 -16.72 -9.40 -11.60
N GLU A 453 -17.94 -9.50 -11.08
CA GLU A 453 -18.64 -8.43 -10.42
C GLU A 453 -18.39 -8.49 -8.91
N THR A 454 -17.99 -7.35 -8.31
CA THR A 454 -17.65 -7.31 -6.89
C THR A 454 -18.04 -6.00 -6.21
N GLU A 455 -18.35 -6.10 -4.93
CA GLU A 455 -18.47 -4.96 -4.01
C GLU A 455 -17.13 -4.57 -3.37
N GLY A 456 -16.05 -5.33 -3.60
CA GLY A 456 -14.72 -5.08 -3.02
C GLY A 456 -14.65 -5.24 -1.49
N GLY A 457 -15.61 -5.96 -0.89
CA GLY A 457 -15.85 -6.02 0.55
C GLY A 457 -14.81 -6.82 1.36
N VAL A 458 -15.11 -7.00 2.65
CA VAL A 458 -14.25 -7.65 3.65
C VAL A 458 -13.69 -9.01 3.21
N PRO A 459 -14.42 -9.91 2.54
CA PRO A 459 -13.85 -11.20 2.12
C PRO A 459 -12.63 -11.07 1.21
N LEU A 460 -12.65 -10.13 0.26
CA LEU A 460 -11.52 -9.88 -0.63
C LEU A 460 -10.37 -9.19 0.10
N LEU A 461 -10.66 -8.19 0.95
CA LEU A 461 -9.64 -7.51 1.75
C LEU A 461 -8.92 -8.49 2.71
N ARG A 462 -9.67 -9.45 3.26
CA ARG A 462 -9.11 -10.53 4.07
C ARG A 462 -8.22 -11.46 3.24
N ALA A 463 -8.61 -11.80 2.02
CA ALA A 463 -7.79 -12.61 1.13
C ALA A 463 -6.44 -11.94 0.82
N VAL A 464 -6.44 -10.63 0.50
CA VAL A 464 -5.20 -9.85 0.31
C VAL A 464 -4.34 -9.89 1.58
N ALA A 465 -4.94 -9.67 2.75
CA ALA A 465 -4.23 -9.69 4.03
C ALA A 465 -3.66 -11.06 4.39
N GLN A 466 -4.39 -12.16 4.14
CA GLN A 466 -3.94 -13.53 4.39
C GLN A 466 -2.77 -13.95 3.48
N MET A 467 -2.64 -13.32 2.33
CA MET A 467 -1.50 -13.49 1.44
C MET A 467 -0.29 -12.60 1.81
N GLY A 468 -0.43 -11.74 2.84
CA GLY A 468 0.67 -10.96 3.41
C GLY A 468 0.64 -9.45 3.13
N GLU A 469 -0.41 -8.90 2.47
CA GLU A 469 -0.48 -7.47 2.09
C GLU A 469 -1.75 -6.78 2.64
N PRO A 470 -1.96 -6.67 3.96
CA PRO A 470 -3.09 -5.91 4.49
C PRO A 470 -3.01 -4.43 4.08
N LEU A 471 -3.97 -3.97 3.26
CA LEU A 471 -3.92 -2.64 2.63
C LEU A 471 -3.90 -1.51 3.67
N TYR A 472 -2.95 -0.56 3.51
CA TYR A 472 -2.68 0.57 4.41
C TYR A 472 -2.22 0.18 5.83
N LEU A 473 -1.88 -1.08 6.05
CA LEU A 473 -1.45 -1.59 7.35
C LEU A 473 0.03 -2.06 7.36
N CYS A 474 0.82 -1.64 6.39
CA CYS A 474 2.28 -1.81 6.43
C CYS A 474 2.86 -0.95 7.55
N GLN A 475 3.46 -1.58 8.56
CA GLN A 475 3.98 -0.86 9.73
C GLN A 475 5.32 -0.16 9.46
N PRO A 476 6.31 -0.79 8.76
CA PRO A 476 7.58 -0.13 8.43
C PRO A 476 7.41 1.03 7.45
N PRO A 477 8.17 2.13 7.60
CA PRO A 477 8.13 3.26 6.67
C PRO A 477 8.64 2.92 5.26
N THR A 478 9.38 1.83 5.10
CA THR A 478 9.82 1.31 3.79
C THR A 478 8.67 0.90 2.86
N GLY A 479 7.46 0.67 3.41
CA GLY A 479 6.36 0.07 2.68
C GLY A 479 6.55 -1.45 2.45
N TYR A 480 5.67 -2.04 1.64
CA TYR A 480 5.78 -3.43 1.20
C TYR A 480 6.89 -3.59 0.17
N SER A 481 7.47 -4.79 0.11
CA SER A 481 8.56 -5.11 -0.80
C SER A 481 8.12 -5.12 -2.27
N ASP A 482 8.98 -4.62 -3.16
CA ASP A 482 8.77 -4.60 -4.62
C ASP A 482 9.34 -5.84 -5.34
N ILE A 483 9.92 -6.80 -4.61
CA ILE A 483 10.59 -7.99 -5.18
C ILE A 483 9.81 -9.28 -4.93
N ALA A 484 9.96 -10.23 -5.85
CA ALA A 484 9.21 -11.48 -5.89
C ALA A 484 9.34 -12.33 -4.61
N GLU A 485 10.53 -12.38 -4.02
CA GLU A 485 10.84 -13.23 -2.86
C GLU A 485 9.94 -12.98 -1.67
N ALA A 486 9.48 -11.74 -1.47
CA ALA A 486 8.55 -11.39 -0.39
C ALA A 486 7.17 -12.07 -0.52
N TRP A 487 6.80 -12.52 -1.72
CA TRP A 487 5.44 -12.93 -2.05
C TRP A 487 5.27 -14.42 -2.40
N VAL A 488 6.37 -15.20 -2.43
CA VAL A 488 6.37 -16.60 -2.92
C VAL A 488 6.66 -17.65 -1.84
N SER A 489 6.44 -17.35 -0.58
CA SER A 489 6.53 -18.37 0.46
C SER A 489 5.50 -19.48 0.25
N THR A 490 5.79 -20.71 0.74
CA THR A 490 4.88 -21.87 0.60
C THR A 490 3.47 -21.56 1.10
N GLY A 491 3.34 -20.88 2.25
CA GLY A 491 2.03 -20.49 2.79
C GLY A 491 1.31 -19.48 1.90
N ALA A 492 2.04 -18.50 1.34
CA ALA A 492 1.47 -17.54 0.41
C ALA A 492 0.96 -18.21 -0.87
N LEU A 493 1.72 -19.17 -1.44
CA LEU A 493 1.31 -19.90 -2.64
C LEU A 493 0.04 -20.74 -2.42
N VAL A 494 -0.09 -21.39 -1.26
CA VAL A 494 -1.32 -22.11 -0.89
C VAL A 494 -2.51 -21.16 -0.79
N ASN A 495 -2.35 -20.00 -0.13
CA ASN A 495 -3.39 -19.01 -0.02
C ASN A 495 -3.81 -18.44 -1.38
N ARG A 496 -2.85 -18.20 -2.29
CA ARG A 496 -3.09 -17.76 -3.67
C ARG A 496 -3.93 -18.77 -4.47
N LEU A 497 -3.58 -20.06 -4.39
CA LEU A 497 -4.35 -21.11 -5.04
C LEU A 497 -5.76 -21.24 -4.46
N ASN A 498 -5.88 -21.24 -3.12
CA ASN A 498 -7.17 -21.31 -2.44
C ASN A 498 -8.06 -20.11 -2.80
N PHE A 499 -7.49 -18.92 -2.92
CA PHE A 499 -8.21 -17.74 -3.39
C PHE A 499 -8.73 -17.92 -4.82
N GLY A 500 -7.89 -18.39 -5.75
CA GLY A 500 -8.31 -18.65 -7.14
C GLY A 500 -9.47 -19.65 -7.24
N LEU A 501 -9.40 -20.75 -6.47
CA LEU A 501 -10.46 -21.75 -6.40
C LEU A 501 -11.73 -21.22 -5.74
N ALA A 502 -11.62 -20.36 -4.71
CA ALA A 502 -12.76 -19.75 -4.04
C ALA A 502 -13.47 -18.72 -4.94
N LEU A 503 -12.70 -17.90 -5.67
CA LEU A 503 -13.22 -16.93 -6.61
C LEU A 503 -13.96 -17.59 -7.76
N ALA A 504 -13.31 -18.53 -8.46
CA ALA A 504 -13.88 -19.23 -9.59
C ALA A 504 -15.10 -20.07 -9.21
N GLY A 505 -15.12 -20.60 -7.98
CA GLY A 505 -16.25 -21.35 -7.41
C GLY A 505 -17.36 -20.49 -6.81
N ASN A 506 -17.33 -19.16 -6.96
CA ASN A 506 -18.32 -18.22 -6.38
C ASN A 506 -18.48 -18.37 -4.85
N ARG A 507 -17.40 -18.71 -4.13
CA ARG A 507 -17.40 -18.90 -2.66
C ARG A 507 -16.97 -17.67 -1.88
N LEU A 508 -16.83 -16.51 -2.56
CA LEU A 508 -16.48 -15.23 -1.94
C LEU A 508 -17.71 -14.33 -1.88
N PRO A 509 -18.31 -14.12 -0.70
CA PRO A 509 -19.48 -13.25 -0.54
C PRO A 509 -19.23 -11.84 -1.10
N GLY A 510 -20.22 -11.27 -1.81
CA GLY A 510 -20.12 -9.96 -2.46
C GLY A 510 -19.28 -9.95 -3.74
N THR A 511 -18.87 -11.13 -4.24
CA THR A 511 -18.16 -11.28 -5.52
C THR A 511 -18.75 -12.43 -6.33
N ARG A 512 -19.03 -12.19 -7.61
CA ARG A 512 -19.62 -13.18 -8.52
C ARG A 512 -18.86 -13.22 -9.84
N VAL A 513 -18.71 -14.44 -10.37
CA VAL A 513 -18.08 -14.72 -11.66
C VAL A 513 -19.06 -15.54 -12.50
N ASN A 514 -19.29 -15.12 -13.74
CA ASN A 514 -20.08 -15.92 -14.69
C ASN A 514 -19.13 -16.62 -15.67
N LEU A 515 -18.70 -17.84 -15.32
CA LEU A 515 -17.80 -18.63 -16.17
C LEU A 515 -18.49 -19.14 -17.44
N GLU A 516 -19.80 -19.34 -17.43
CA GLU A 516 -20.55 -19.80 -18.61
C GLU A 516 -20.46 -18.78 -19.75
N SER A 517 -20.44 -17.47 -19.43
CA SER A 517 -20.27 -16.43 -20.43
C SER A 517 -18.86 -16.40 -21.04
N LEU A 518 -17.87 -16.96 -20.37
CA LEU A 518 -16.48 -17.04 -20.84
C LEU A 518 -16.21 -18.33 -21.64
N VAL A 519 -17.03 -19.36 -21.43
CA VAL A 519 -16.98 -20.64 -22.14
C VAL A 519 -18.19 -20.68 -23.08
N ALA A 520 -17.99 -20.63 -24.38
CA ALA A 520 -19.11 -20.59 -25.34
C ALA A 520 -20.09 -21.75 -25.12
N ALA A 521 -21.39 -21.49 -25.33
CA ALA A 521 -22.45 -22.49 -25.21
C ALA A 521 -22.15 -23.72 -26.07
N GLY A 522 -22.39 -24.93 -25.50
CA GLY A 522 -22.20 -26.20 -26.19
C GLY A 522 -20.84 -26.86 -25.98
N THR A 523 -19.92 -26.26 -25.24
CA THR A 523 -18.62 -26.88 -24.90
C THR A 523 -18.78 -27.81 -23.71
N GLN A 524 -18.64 -29.14 -23.93
CA GLN A 524 -18.80 -30.17 -22.88
C GLN A 524 -17.49 -30.86 -22.50
N ALA A 525 -16.48 -30.86 -23.38
CA ALA A 525 -15.22 -31.53 -23.11
C ALA A 525 -14.30 -30.74 -22.21
N PRO A 526 -13.69 -31.35 -21.19
CA PRO A 526 -12.76 -30.66 -20.28
C PRO A 526 -11.56 -30.02 -20.97
N GLU A 527 -11.04 -30.62 -22.03
CA GLU A 527 -9.94 -30.08 -22.83
C GLU A 527 -10.29 -28.73 -23.51
N ASP A 528 -11.52 -28.62 -24.00
CA ASP A 528 -12.02 -27.38 -24.62
C ASP A 528 -12.16 -26.26 -23.58
N TRP A 529 -12.58 -26.60 -22.35
CA TRP A 529 -12.62 -25.64 -21.25
C TRP A 529 -11.22 -25.13 -20.89
N VAL A 530 -10.21 -26.01 -20.83
CA VAL A 530 -8.81 -25.60 -20.58
C VAL A 530 -8.35 -24.63 -21.65
N GLN A 531 -8.57 -24.95 -22.92
CA GLN A 531 -8.11 -24.10 -24.02
C GLN A 531 -8.81 -22.73 -24.02
N ARG A 532 -10.12 -22.67 -23.82
CA ARG A 532 -10.89 -21.43 -23.80
C ARG A 532 -10.58 -20.56 -22.58
N LEU A 533 -10.58 -21.17 -21.40
CA LEU A 533 -10.25 -20.42 -20.17
C LEU A 533 -8.79 -19.97 -20.17
N ALA A 534 -7.86 -20.74 -20.70
CA ALA A 534 -6.48 -20.29 -20.88
C ALA A 534 -6.36 -19.14 -21.88
N ALA A 535 -7.14 -19.14 -22.96
CA ALA A 535 -7.17 -18.03 -23.90
C ALA A 535 -7.65 -16.73 -23.24
N VAL A 536 -8.63 -16.81 -22.34
CA VAL A 536 -9.16 -15.63 -21.61
C VAL A 536 -8.28 -15.23 -20.43
N ILE A 537 -7.92 -16.17 -19.55
CA ILE A 537 -7.20 -15.90 -18.30
C ILE A 537 -5.72 -15.63 -18.54
N LEU A 538 -5.07 -16.42 -19.40
CA LEU A 538 -3.64 -16.35 -19.69
C LEU A 538 -3.33 -15.65 -21.01
N GLN A 539 -4.34 -15.20 -21.76
CA GLN A 539 -4.17 -14.61 -23.09
C GLN A 539 -3.45 -15.55 -24.07
N GLY A 540 -3.68 -16.85 -23.92
CA GLY A 540 -3.08 -17.89 -24.75
C GLY A 540 -1.72 -18.43 -24.29
N ASP A 541 -1.10 -17.81 -23.30
CA ASP A 541 0.25 -18.18 -22.79
C ASP A 541 0.20 -19.40 -21.83
N LEU A 542 -0.39 -20.48 -22.25
CA LEU A 542 -0.44 -21.74 -21.48
C LEU A 542 0.79 -22.60 -21.79
N SER A 543 1.69 -22.78 -20.83
CA SER A 543 2.86 -23.65 -21.00
C SER A 543 2.48 -25.13 -21.17
N THR A 544 3.36 -25.87 -21.83
CA THR A 544 3.21 -27.34 -21.97
C THR A 544 3.13 -28.01 -20.60
N GLN A 545 3.95 -27.58 -19.65
CA GLN A 545 3.99 -28.13 -18.30
C GLN A 545 2.65 -27.93 -17.55
N THR A 546 2.08 -26.72 -17.57
CA THR A 546 0.77 -26.45 -16.93
C THR A 546 -0.34 -27.22 -17.65
N ARG A 547 -0.29 -27.31 -18.98
CA ARG A 547 -1.24 -28.10 -19.78
C ARG A 547 -1.22 -29.58 -19.40
N GLU A 548 -0.03 -30.15 -19.29
CA GLU A 548 0.15 -31.56 -18.91
C GLU A 548 -0.29 -31.83 -17.46
N ALA A 549 0.04 -30.93 -16.54
CA ALA A 549 -0.41 -31.01 -15.16
C ALA A 549 -1.94 -31.02 -15.04
N LEU A 550 -2.62 -30.16 -15.81
CA LEU A 550 -4.07 -30.15 -15.89
C LEU A 550 -4.61 -31.47 -16.48
N LYS A 551 -4.06 -31.94 -17.63
CA LYS A 551 -4.46 -33.21 -18.25
C LYS A 551 -4.30 -34.39 -17.31
N LYS A 552 -3.16 -34.49 -16.63
CA LYS A 552 -2.92 -35.58 -15.64
C LYS A 552 -3.97 -35.57 -14.52
N ARG A 553 -4.43 -34.40 -14.11
CA ARG A 553 -5.47 -34.26 -13.11
C ARG A 553 -6.85 -34.71 -13.60
N PHE A 554 -7.13 -34.58 -14.90
CA PHE A 554 -8.36 -35.14 -15.51
C PHE A 554 -8.38 -36.68 -15.53
N GLN A 555 -7.21 -37.30 -15.71
CA GLN A 555 -7.06 -38.74 -15.88
C GLN A 555 -6.95 -39.50 -14.55
N SER A 556 -6.68 -38.81 -13.46
CA SER A 556 -6.57 -39.43 -12.13
C SER A 556 -7.95 -39.51 -11.49
N PRO A 557 -8.53 -40.74 -11.28
CA PRO A 557 -9.75 -40.89 -10.49
C PRO A 557 -9.46 -40.37 -9.07
N VAL A 558 -10.25 -39.44 -8.61
CA VAL A 558 -10.24 -39.06 -7.19
C VAL A 558 -10.93 -40.22 -6.47
N GLU A 559 -10.16 -40.99 -5.67
CA GLU A 559 -10.77 -41.89 -4.66
C GLU A 559 -11.62 -41.01 -3.74
N ALA A 560 -12.91 -41.00 -4.00
CA ALA A 560 -13.90 -40.31 -3.21
C ALA A 560 -13.95 -40.93 -1.81
N SER A 561 -13.51 -40.24 -0.81
CA SER A 561 -13.84 -40.55 0.57
C SER A 561 -15.33 -40.28 0.79
N HIS A 562 -16.03 -41.22 1.38
CA HIS A 562 -17.49 -41.37 1.46
C HIS A 562 -18.33 -40.22 2.05
N ASP A 563 -17.70 -39.13 2.55
CA ASP A 563 -18.40 -38.04 3.26
C ASP A 563 -18.60 -36.72 2.48
N ASP A 564 -18.02 -36.57 1.25
CA ASP A 564 -18.17 -35.36 0.41
C ASP A 564 -18.74 -35.68 -1.00
N ALA A 565 -19.57 -36.69 -1.13
CA ALA A 565 -19.76 -37.47 -2.35
C ALA A 565 -20.70 -36.88 -3.40
N ALA A 566 -21.25 -35.69 -3.32
CA ALA A 566 -22.24 -35.27 -4.32
C ALA A 566 -21.82 -34.15 -5.30
N ASN A 567 -20.75 -33.36 -5.01
CA ASN A 567 -20.47 -32.16 -5.82
C ASN A 567 -18.98 -31.87 -6.16
N ASP A 568 -18.01 -32.66 -5.72
CA ASP A 568 -16.57 -32.33 -5.86
C ASP A 568 -15.75 -33.23 -6.81
N SER A 569 -16.38 -34.24 -7.44
CA SER A 569 -15.65 -35.26 -8.24
C SER A 569 -15.40 -34.86 -9.70
N ALA A 570 -16.18 -33.94 -10.28
CA ALA A 570 -16.02 -33.57 -11.68
C ALA A 570 -15.14 -32.31 -11.84
N MET A 571 -14.20 -32.36 -12.80
CA MET A 571 -13.35 -31.25 -13.19
C MET A 571 -14.14 -30.25 -14.04
N GLY A 572 -14.98 -29.43 -13.39
CA GLY A 572 -15.79 -28.41 -14.05
C GLY A 572 -15.01 -27.12 -14.37
N PRO A 573 -15.62 -26.18 -15.12
CA PRO A 573 -15.00 -24.93 -15.53
C PRO A 573 -14.46 -24.10 -14.35
N ALA A 574 -15.15 -24.12 -13.21
CA ALA A 574 -14.75 -23.38 -12.01
C ALA A 574 -13.42 -23.88 -11.44
N LYS A 575 -13.23 -25.21 -11.41
CA LYS A 575 -12.00 -25.81 -10.90
C LYS A 575 -10.82 -25.54 -11.83
N ILE A 576 -11.06 -25.61 -13.16
CA ILE A 576 -10.06 -25.27 -14.18
C ILE A 576 -9.66 -23.79 -14.08
N ALA A 577 -10.63 -22.89 -14.03
CA ALA A 577 -10.37 -21.46 -13.89
C ALA A 577 -9.57 -21.16 -12.60
N GLY A 578 -9.93 -21.76 -11.47
CA GLY A 578 -9.20 -21.61 -10.21
C GLY A 578 -7.76 -22.11 -10.29
N LEU A 579 -7.50 -23.25 -10.96
CA LEU A 579 -6.15 -23.77 -11.19
C LEU A 579 -5.33 -22.89 -12.14
N LEU A 580 -5.94 -22.35 -13.18
CA LEU A 580 -5.29 -21.39 -14.09
C LEU A 580 -4.92 -20.10 -13.38
N LEU A 581 -5.77 -19.56 -12.49
CA LEU A 581 -5.43 -18.42 -11.63
C LEU A 581 -4.28 -18.73 -10.65
N GLY A 582 -4.15 -19.99 -10.23
CA GLY A 582 -3.04 -20.49 -9.41
C GLY A 582 -1.78 -20.83 -10.20
N SER A 583 -1.81 -20.82 -11.54
CA SER A 583 -0.67 -21.22 -12.37
C SER A 583 0.46 -20.19 -12.35
N PRO A 584 1.72 -20.59 -12.57
CA PRO A 584 2.87 -19.68 -12.65
C PRO A 584 2.68 -18.59 -13.69
N GLU A 585 2.02 -18.88 -14.80
CA GLU A 585 1.76 -17.95 -15.90
C GLU A 585 0.83 -16.81 -15.47
N PHE A 586 -0.18 -17.09 -14.64
CA PHE A 586 -1.07 -16.05 -14.13
C PHE A 586 -0.48 -15.29 -12.94
N GLN A 587 0.29 -15.97 -12.09
CA GLN A 587 0.93 -15.38 -10.92
C GLN A 587 1.98 -14.32 -11.28
N ARG A 588 2.43 -14.30 -12.54
CA ARG A 588 3.41 -13.37 -13.09
C ARG A 588 2.77 -12.39 -14.08
N GLN A 589 3.45 -11.24 -14.22
CA GLN A 589 3.05 -10.17 -15.13
C GLN A 589 4.23 -9.64 -15.96
#